data_ab8a2c00385eb5f0484c38e46d7b00e5
#
_entry.id   ab8a2c00385eb5f0484c38e46d7b00e5
#
_cell.length_a   1.000
_cell.length_b   1.000
_cell.length_c   1.000
_cell.angle_alpha   90.00
_cell.angle_beta   90.00
_cell.angle_gamma   90.00
#
_symmetry.space_group_name_H-M   'P 1'
#
loop_
_entity.id
_entity.type
_entity.pdbx_description
1 polymer ?
#
loop_
_entity_poly.entity_id
_entity_poly.type
_entity_poly.pdbx_seq_one_letter_code
_entity_poly.pdbx_strand_id
1 'polypeptide(L)'
;MYNASNLNSMKRIVYMLAVLFYGTSLFAQDKPFDIEHAPAPLFRCPIYDGPTDPTLEWNTERQEWWMFYTQRRANVPNLQEVACVYGSKVGIAATKNNGKNWYYVGTANLPEPMQGQSTFWAPDVFKHKDTYYMIVTFIPGIHPFWGGDARLVFYKSKDLMNWDLVEEIEGTHGCIDASAFQMPDGTWKMWYKTPDSKTNTGVSKDLTTWKVTGKCEIDDVPHEGPIVFYWKNKYWNIIDECNLGYVGLHCYESDDATNWTYNSTILNKPGLRPDDFDQGRHCDVVVIGMEVEENTWNYHRASIQIAELEYVDGKIVCDRDKYAKKVPSPIERKKK
;
A
#
# COMPACT_ATOMS: atom_id res chain seq x y z
N MET A 1 -49.53 26.79 63.17
CA MET A 1 -49.51 27.95 62.22
C MET A 1 -48.21 27.92 61.44
N TYR A 2 -48.37 27.83 60.10
CA TYR A 2 -47.43 28.25 59.08
C TYR A 2 -45.95 27.76 59.11
N ASN A 3 -45.28 27.34 58.10
CA ASN A 3 -45.62 27.07 56.71
C ASN A 3 -44.42 26.33 56.10
N ALA A 4 -44.70 25.51 55.15
CA ALA A 4 -43.72 24.80 54.31
C ALA A 4 -42.94 25.78 53.45
N SER A 5 -41.70 25.52 53.19
CA SER A 5 -41.05 25.95 51.97
C SER A 5 -40.05 24.91 51.46
N ASN A 6 -40.33 24.49 50.26
CA ASN A 6 -39.58 23.59 49.39
C ASN A 6 -38.09 24.01 49.22
N LEU A 7 -37.18 23.08 49.35
CA LEU A 7 -35.86 23.20 48.75
C LEU A 7 -35.71 22.07 47.69
N ASN A 8 -35.86 22.50 46.45
CA ASN A 8 -35.57 21.70 45.29
C ASN A 8 -34.09 21.28 45.26
N SER A 9 -33.87 20.01 45.41
CA SER A 9 -32.61 19.36 45.11
C SER A 9 -32.37 19.39 43.61
N MET A 10 -31.57 20.33 43.12
CA MET A 10 -31.03 20.27 41.77
C MET A 10 -29.92 19.22 41.71
N LYS A 11 -30.27 18.03 41.22
CA LYS A 11 -29.27 17.05 40.78
C LYS A 11 -28.55 17.63 39.56
N ARG A 12 -27.30 18.07 39.77
CA ARG A 12 -26.38 18.36 38.65
C ARG A 12 -25.98 17.04 38.01
N ILE A 13 -26.56 16.73 36.88
CA ILE A 13 -26.08 15.67 35.97
C ILE A 13 -24.84 16.25 35.31
N VAL A 14 -23.67 15.76 35.71
CA VAL A 14 -22.40 15.99 34.99
C VAL A 14 -22.40 15.03 33.83
N TYR A 15 -22.70 15.52 32.62
CA TYR A 15 -22.42 14.80 31.41
C TYR A 15 -20.91 14.83 31.16
N MET A 16 -20.26 13.70 31.45
CA MET A 16 -18.91 13.43 31.01
C MET A 16 -18.95 13.17 29.51
N LEU A 17 -18.70 14.19 28.70
CA LEU A 17 -18.42 14.01 27.27
C LEU A 17 -17.06 13.29 27.18
N ALA A 18 -17.09 11.98 27.01
CA ALA A 18 -15.95 11.23 26.54
C ALA A 18 -15.77 11.62 25.05
N VAL A 19 -14.93 12.61 24.81
CA VAL A 19 -14.43 12.89 23.45
C VAL A 19 -13.42 11.77 23.16
N LEU A 20 -13.91 10.72 22.51
CA LEU A 20 -13.06 9.75 21.83
C LEU A 20 -12.35 10.50 20.70
N PHE A 21 -11.12 10.93 20.95
CA PHE A 21 -10.20 11.30 19.89
C PHE A 21 -9.83 10.02 19.13
N TYR A 22 -10.60 9.68 18.13
CA TYR A 22 -10.09 8.88 17.04
C TYR A 22 -9.06 9.74 16.34
N GLY A 23 -7.79 9.41 16.56
CA GLY A 23 -6.69 9.98 15.77
C GLY A 23 -6.71 9.44 14.36
N THR A 24 -7.73 9.81 13.61
CA THR A 24 -7.69 9.70 12.16
C THR A 24 -6.85 10.87 11.67
N SER A 25 -5.94 10.62 10.76
CA SER A 25 -5.28 11.67 9.98
C SER A 25 -6.36 12.40 9.15
N LEU A 26 -7.04 13.33 9.78
CA LEU A 26 -8.24 14.05 9.27
C LEU A 26 -7.93 15.00 8.09
N PHE A 27 -6.68 15.07 7.59
CA PHE A 27 -6.28 16.06 6.62
C PHE A 27 -6.23 15.60 5.16
N ALA A 28 -6.33 14.28 4.91
CA ALA A 28 -6.37 13.74 3.54
C ALA A 28 -7.79 13.62 2.96
N GLN A 29 -8.82 13.69 3.80
CA GLN A 29 -10.22 13.42 3.40
C GLN A 29 -10.89 14.52 2.56
N ASP A 30 -10.34 15.72 2.48
CA ASP A 30 -11.03 16.86 1.85
C ASP A 30 -10.92 16.93 0.32
N LYS A 31 -10.11 16.04 -0.30
CA LYS A 31 -9.98 16.02 -1.77
C LYS A 31 -9.93 14.59 -2.29
N PRO A 32 -11.08 13.95 -2.48
CA PRO A 32 -11.14 12.59 -3.03
C PRO A 32 -10.50 12.55 -4.43
N PHE A 33 -9.90 11.41 -4.76
CA PHE A 33 -9.42 11.17 -6.11
C PHE A 33 -10.59 11.17 -7.09
N ASP A 34 -10.37 11.75 -8.28
CA ASP A 34 -11.31 11.73 -9.37
C ASP A 34 -11.06 10.48 -10.23
N ILE A 35 -11.52 9.33 -9.74
CA ILE A 35 -11.27 8.02 -10.37
C ILE A 35 -11.89 7.95 -11.75
N GLU A 36 -13.08 8.53 -11.95
CA GLU A 36 -13.77 8.56 -13.23
C GLU A 36 -12.94 9.24 -14.33
N HIS A 37 -12.16 10.25 -13.97
CA HIS A 37 -11.33 11.02 -14.91
C HIS A 37 -9.83 10.74 -14.77
N ALA A 38 -9.45 9.75 -13.97
CA ALA A 38 -8.06 9.33 -13.83
C ALA A 38 -7.54 8.77 -15.17
N PRO A 39 -6.25 8.94 -15.48
CA PRO A 39 -5.66 8.33 -16.66
C PRO A 39 -5.61 6.80 -16.52
N ALA A 40 -5.59 6.10 -17.64
CA ALA A 40 -5.39 4.66 -17.70
C ALA A 40 -4.29 4.33 -18.71
N PRO A 41 -3.14 3.80 -18.27
CA PRO A 41 -2.77 3.57 -16.88
C PRO A 41 -2.67 4.87 -16.07
N LEU A 42 -2.79 4.75 -14.74
CA LEU A 42 -2.67 5.90 -13.82
C LEU A 42 -1.29 6.53 -13.94
N PHE A 43 -0.27 5.69 -13.98
CA PHE A 43 1.12 6.12 -14.07
C PHE A 43 2.00 5.08 -14.75
N ARG A 44 2.95 5.56 -15.54
CA ARG A 44 4.10 4.81 -16.07
C ARG A 44 5.37 5.58 -15.72
N CYS A 45 6.36 4.88 -15.17
CA CYS A 45 7.63 5.50 -14.82
C CYS A 45 8.40 5.95 -16.08
N PRO A 46 8.67 7.26 -16.27
CA PRO A 46 9.34 7.74 -17.47
C PRO A 46 10.82 7.37 -17.54
N ILE A 47 11.40 6.87 -16.45
CA ILE A 47 12.83 6.51 -16.37
C ILE A 47 13.02 5.06 -16.80
N TYR A 48 12.30 4.13 -16.18
CA TYR A 48 12.54 2.70 -16.36
C TYR A 48 11.33 1.89 -16.83
N ASP A 49 10.16 2.53 -16.94
CA ASP A 49 8.90 1.92 -17.43
C ASP A 49 8.49 0.64 -16.66
N GLY A 50 8.80 0.59 -15.39
CA GLY A 50 8.53 -0.55 -14.52
C GLY A 50 8.15 -0.13 -13.09
N PRO A 51 7.12 0.73 -12.89
CA PRO A 51 6.64 1.07 -11.57
C PRO A 51 5.75 -0.06 -11.04
N THR A 52 6.05 -0.55 -9.83
CA THR A 52 5.27 -1.59 -9.12
C THR A 52 5.20 -1.27 -7.63
N ASP A 53 4.38 -2.02 -6.90
CA ASP A 53 4.32 -2.02 -5.44
C ASP A 53 4.18 -0.60 -4.88
N PRO A 54 3.14 0.16 -5.25
CA PRO A 54 2.98 1.54 -4.83
C PRO A 54 2.46 1.66 -3.41
N THR A 55 2.74 2.80 -2.81
CA THR A 55 2.03 3.33 -1.63
C THR A 55 1.81 4.82 -1.80
N LEU A 56 0.74 5.36 -1.20
CA LEU A 56 0.38 6.76 -1.33
C LEU A 56 0.40 7.47 0.03
N GLU A 57 1.01 8.65 0.04
CA GLU A 57 1.00 9.50 1.22
C GLU A 57 0.78 10.97 0.83
N TRP A 58 0.04 11.69 1.68
CA TRP A 58 -0.19 13.11 1.49
C TRP A 58 1.01 13.95 1.92
N ASN A 59 1.62 14.66 0.97
CA ASN A 59 2.67 15.62 1.27
C ASN A 59 2.04 16.93 1.79
N THR A 60 2.10 17.14 3.09
CA THR A 60 1.47 18.29 3.74
C THR A 60 2.15 19.62 3.43
N GLU A 61 3.43 19.62 3.09
CA GLU A 61 4.15 20.84 2.71
C GLU A 61 3.77 21.28 1.31
N ARG A 62 3.73 20.32 0.36
CA ARG A 62 3.46 20.60 -1.05
C ARG A 62 1.97 20.59 -1.41
N GLN A 63 1.12 20.10 -0.51
CA GLN A 63 -0.33 19.97 -0.71
C GLN A 63 -0.66 19.13 -1.95
N GLU A 64 -0.02 17.98 -2.06
CA GLU A 64 -0.17 17.04 -3.18
C GLU A 64 -0.05 15.58 -2.68
N TRP A 65 -0.70 14.66 -3.40
CA TRP A 65 -0.50 13.24 -3.18
C TRP A 65 0.82 12.80 -3.79
N TRP A 66 1.61 12.07 -3.02
CA TRP A 66 2.84 11.43 -3.44
C TRP A 66 2.65 9.92 -3.45
N MET A 67 3.10 9.30 -4.53
CA MET A 67 3.13 7.86 -4.73
C MET A 67 4.58 7.41 -4.72
N PHE A 68 4.90 6.49 -3.83
CA PHE A 68 6.17 5.81 -3.73
C PHE A 68 6.02 4.43 -4.35
N TYR A 69 6.99 3.96 -5.09
CA TYR A 69 6.88 2.70 -5.81
C TYR A 69 8.24 2.06 -6.04
N THR A 70 8.28 0.74 -6.21
CA THR A 70 9.46 0.03 -6.69
C THR A 70 9.75 0.45 -8.12
N GLN A 71 10.90 1.06 -8.37
CA GLN A 71 11.30 1.52 -9.70
C GLN A 71 12.08 0.43 -10.43
N ARG A 72 11.40 -0.62 -10.91
CA ARG A 72 12.01 -1.72 -11.67
C ARG A 72 12.60 -1.21 -12.98
N ARG A 73 13.75 -1.79 -13.37
CA ARG A 73 14.54 -1.37 -14.54
C ARG A 73 14.07 -2.05 -15.83
N ALA A 74 12.78 -1.98 -16.13
CA ALA A 74 12.12 -2.76 -17.18
C ALA A 74 12.60 -2.47 -18.60
N ASN A 75 13.08 -1.25 -18.88
CA ASN A 75 13.57 -0.85 -20.20
C ASN A 75 15.10 -0.92 -20.35
N VAL A 76 15.83 -1.42 -19.34
CA VAL A 76 17.28 -1.60 -19.43
C VAL A 76 17.56 -2.85 -20.27
N PRO A 77 18.29 -2.71 -21.40
CA PRO A 77 18.52 -3.84 -22.28
C PRO A 77 19.52 -4.85 -21.71
N ASN A 78 19.41 -6.10 -22.19
CA ASN A 78 20.36 -7.19 -21.91
C ASN A 78 20.50 -7.58 -20.43
N LEU A 79 19.51 -7.30 -19.61
CA LEU A 79 19.45 -7.84 -18.26
C LEU A 79 19.06 -9.32 -18.32
N GLN A 80 19.73 -10.13 -17.51
CA GLN A 80 19.49 -11.56 -17.43
C GLN A 80 18.26 -11.84 -16.55
N GLU A 81 17.41 -12.78 -17.00
CA GLU A 81 16.30 -13.30 -16.22
C GLU A 81 15.49 -12.18 -15.51
N VAL A 82 15.42 -12.24 -14.19
CA VAL A 82 14.71 -11.27 -13.36
C VAL A 82 15.58 -10.08 -12.87
N ALA A 83 16.79 -9.92 -13.41
CA ALA A 83 17.70 -8.85 -12.95
C ALA A 83 17.14 -7.43 -13.12
N CYS A 84 16.06 -7.25 -13.89
CA CYS A 84 15.37 -5.96 -14.03
C CYS A 84 14.67 -5.51 -12.74
N VAL A 85 14.28 -6.43 -11.85
CA VAL A 85 13.63 -6.10 -10.58
C VAL A 85 14.64 -5.70 -9.50
N TYR A 86 15.92 -6.07 -9.67
CA TYR A 86 17.01 -5.71 -8.76
C TYR A 86 17.70 -4.41 -9.17
N GLY A 87 18.44 -3.80 -8.23
CA GLY A 87 19.02 -2.47 -8.40
C GLY A 87 17.98 -1.36 -8.50
N SER A 88 16.74 -1.67 -8.16
CA SER A 88 15.63 -0.73 -8.10
C SER A 88 15.80 0.25 -6.95
N LYS A 89 15.32 1.47 -7.14
CA LYS A 89 15.18 2.50 -6.10
C LYS A 89 13.70 2.68 -5.78
N VAL A 90 13.40 3.40 -4.72
CA VAL A 90 12.04 3.88 -4.48
C VAL A 90 11.81 5.11 -5.33
N GLY A 91 11.01 4.96 -6.39
CA GLY A 91 10.58 6.06 -7.24
C GLY A 91 9.47 6.87 -6.59
N ILE A 92 9.36 8.15 -6.98
CA ILE A 92 8.33 9.06 -6.47
C ILE A 92 7.62 9.70 -7.65
N ALA A 93 6.29 9.62 -7.66
CA ALA A 93 5.41 10.39 -8.52
C ALA A 93 4.44 11.22 -7.69
N ALA A 94 3.92 12.31 -8.25
CA ALA A 94 3.01 13.18 -7.52
C ALA A 94 1.86 13.67 -8.39
N THR A 95 0.75 14.07 -7.72
CA THR A 95 -0.41 14.71 -8.35
C THR A 95 -0.92 15.87 -7.52
N LYS A 96 -1.26 16.98 -8.20
CA LYS A 96 -1.87 18.19 -7.61
C LYS A 96 -3.38 18.29 -7.83
N ASN A 97 -3.92 17.45 -8.69
CA ASN A 97 -5.28 17.54 -9.18
C ASN A 97 -6.10 16.28 -8.96
N ASN A 98 -5.94 15.67 -7.77
CA ASN A 98 -6.72 14.53 -7.31
C ASN A 98 -6.61 13.31 -8.26
N GLY A 99 -5.40 13.02 -8.72
CA GLY A 99 -5.12 11.83 -9.53
C GLY A 99 -5.33 11.97 -11.03
N LYS A 100 -5.80 13.13 -11.52
CA LYS A 100 -6.03 13.33 -12.97
C LYS A 100 -4.75 13.36 -13.80
N ASN A 101 -3.65 13.80 -13.22
CA ASN A 101 -2.34 13.83 -13.87
C ASN A 101 -1.26 13.53 -12.83
N TRP A 102 -0.36 12.62 -13.17
CA TRP A 102 0.80 12.27 -12.37
C TRP A 102 2.08 12.72 -13.06
N TYR A 103 3.04 13.15 -12.28
CA TYR A 103 4.37 13.51 -12.78
C TYR A 103 5.45 12.90 -11.91
N TYR A 104 6.55 12.54 -12.54
CA TYR A 104 7.72 11.99 -11.87
C TYR A 104 8.41 13.09 -11.06
N VAL A 105 8.68 12.83 -9.79
CA VAL A 105 9.37 13.75 -8.88
C VAL A 105 10.86 13.42 -8.79
N GLY A 106 11.20 12.15 -8.67
CA GLY A 106 12.55 11.68 -8.44
C GLY A 106 12.57 10.32 -7.78
N THR A 107 13.64 10.03 -7.06
CA THR A 107 13.77 8.87 -6.17
C THR A 107 13.95 9.33 -4.73
N ALA A 108 13.45 8.55 -3.78
CA ALA A 108 13.70 8.78 -2.36
C ALA A 108 15.20 8.68 -2.04
N ASN A 109 15.73 9.65 -1.30
CA ASN A 109 17.11 9.64 -0.84
C ASN A 109 17.20 8.76 0.42
N LEU A 110 17.35 7.45 0.21
CA LEU A 110 17.48 6.45 1.28
C LEU A 110 18.95 6.17 1.55
N PRO A 111 19.45 6.39 2.77
CA PRO A 111 20.75 5.86 3.19
C PRO A 111 20.74 4.32 3.07
N GLU A 112 21.74 3.77 2.40
CA GLU A 112 21.84 2.33 2.24
C GLU A 112 22.36 1.68 3.54
N PRO A 113 21.70 0.63 4.06
CA PRO A 113 22.16 -0.09 5.25
C PRO A 113 23.57 -0.70 5.07
N MET A 114 23.91 -1.06 3.82
CA MET A 114 25.20 -1.60 3.44
C MET A 114 25.74 -0.87 2.20
N GLN A 115 27.06 -0.69 2.12
CA GLN A 115 27.70 -0.12 0.94
C GLN A 115 27.63 -1.11 -0.25
N GLY A 116 27.32 -0.59 -1.43
CA GLY A 116 27.33 -1.36 -2.67
C GLY A 116 26.11 -1.09 -3.53
N GLN A 117 25.82 -2.02 -4.43
CA GLN A 117 24.57 -1.99 -5.20
C GLN A 117 23.45 -2.51 -4.33
N SER A 118 22.39 -1.73 -4.21
CA SER A 118 21.23 -2.05 -3.36
C SER A 118 19.97 -2.12 -4.18
N THR A 119 19.08 -2.96 -3.73
CA THR A 119 17.72 -3.12 -4.25
C THR A 119 16.73 -2.72 -3.16
N PHE A 120 15.76 -1.89 -3.52
CA PHE A 120 14.64 -1.54 -2.64
C PHE A 120 13.33 -1.93 -3.31
N TRP A 121 12.47 -2.67 -2.57
CA TRP A 121 11.15 -3.11 -3.04
C TRP A 121 10.06 -2.73 -2.06
N ALA A 122 8.85 -2.54 -2.60
CA ALA A 122 7.60 -2.43 -1.88
C ALA A 122 7.69 -1.50 -0.65
N PRO A 123 7.84 -0.19 -0.87
CA PRO A 123 7.79 0.77 0.21
C PRO A 123 6.37 0.86 0.77
N ASP A 124 6.22 0.82 2.09
CA ASP A 124 5.00 1.25 2.79
C ASP A 124 5.30 2.57 3.50
N VAL A 125 4.60 3.64 3.11
CA VAL A 125 4.83 5.00 3.61
C VAL A 125 3.60 5.48 4.35
N PHE A 126 3.80 5.93 5.59
CA PHE A 126 2.71 6.42 6.42
C PHE A 126 3.16 7.60 7.29
N LYS A 127 2.20 8.39 7.73
CA LYS A 127 2.44 9.55 8.59
C LYS A 127 1.99 9.29 10.02
N HIS A 128 2.81 9.67 10.99
CA HIS A 128 2.40 9.78 12.37
C HIS A 128 2.84 11.12 12.95
N LYS A 129 1.88 11.92 13.41
CA LYS A 129 2.11 13.31 13.84
C LYS A 129 2.78 14.12 12.73
N ASP A 130 3.93 14.71 13.01
CA ASP A 130 4.70 15.57 12.09
C ASP A 130 5.87 14.81 11.41
N THR A 131 5.84 13.47 11.39
CA THR A 131 6.91 12.64 10.84
C THR A 131 6.31 11.61 9.90
N TYR A 132 6.94 11.45 8.75
CA TYR A 132 6.69 10.35 7.83
C TYR A 132 7.61 9.19 8.15
N TYR A 133 7.12 7.99 7.94
CA TYR A 133 7.84 6.74 8.15
C TYR A 133 7.74 5.89 6.90
N MET A 134 8.75 5.05 6.67
CA MET A 134 8.75 4.07 5.58
C MET A 134 9.29 2.75 6.09
N ILE A 135 8.57 1.66 5.84
CA ILE A 135 9.13 0.32 5.88
C ILE A 135 9.34 -0.10 4.43
N VAL A 136 10.54 -0.60 4.12
CA VAL A 136 10.86 -1.01 2.75
C VAL A 136 11.72 -2.27 2.77
N THR A 137 11.52 -3.14 1.81
CA THR A 137 12.39 -4.28 1.59
C THR A 137 13.73 -3.81 1.03
N PHE A 138 14.82 -4.20 1.66
CA PHE A 138 16.20 -4.00 1.21
C PHE A 138 16.83 -5.33 0.87
N ILE A 139 17.52 -5.40 -0.28
CA ILE A 139 18.28 -6.58 -0.70
C ILE A 139 19.67 -6.13 -1.16
N PRO A 140 20.75 -6.68 -0.60
CA PRO A 140 22.09 -6.41 -1.08
C PRO A 140 22.29 -6.97 -2.49
N GLY A 141 22.85 -6.17 -3.40
CA GLY A 141 23.25 -6.62 -4.73
C GLY A 141 22.17 -6.61 -5.80
N ILE A 142 22.54 -7.15 -6.95
CA ILE A 142 21.70 -7.37 -8.12
C ILE A 142 21.79 -8.85 -8.50
N HIS A 143 20.66 -9.52 -8.57
CA HIS A 143 20.60 -10.96 -8.83
C HIS A 143 19.86 -11.24 -10.14
N PRO A 144 20.25 -12.26 -10.93
CA PRO A 144 19.49 -12.71 -12.10
C PRO A 144 18.39 -13.73 -11.74
N PHE A 145 18.21 -14.07 -10.48
CA PHE A 145 17.23 -15.03 -9.97
C PHE A 145 16.50 -14.44 -8.77
N TRP A 146 15.28 -14.93 -8.50
CA TRP A 146 14.54 -14.54 -7.30
C TRP A 146 15.27 -15.01 -6.03
N GLY A 147 15.44 -14.10 -5.08
CA GLY A 147 16.11 -14.39 -3.81
C GLY A 147 17.02 -13.25 -3.36
N GLY A 148 18.04 -13.60 -2.61
CA GLY A 148 18.95 -12.67 -1.95
C GLY A 148 18.66 -12.57 -0.45
N ASP A 149 19.48 -11.83 0.27
CA ASP A 149 19.36 -11.61 1.72
C ASP A 149 18.43 -10.42 1.98
N ALA A 150 17.14 -10.58 1.67
CA ALA A 150 16.13 -9.57 1.88
C ALA A 150 15.94 -9.27 3.37
N ARG A 151 15.65 -8.01 3.69
CA ARG A 151 15.36 -7.53 5.04
C ARG A 151 14.40 -6.37 5.00
N LEU A 152 13.63 -6.19 6.07
CA LEU A 152 12.82 -5.01 6.25
C LEU A 152 13.65 -3.92 6.92
N VAL A 153 13.62 -2.73 6.34
CA VAL A 153 14.37 -1.56 6.84
C VAL A 153 13.39 -0.43 7.11
N PHE A 154 13.59 0.24 8.24
CA PHE A 154 12.71 1.29 8.72
C PHE A 154 13.38 2.64 8.65
N TYR A 155 12.72 3.61 8.04
CA TYR A 155 13.16 4.97 7.84
C TYR A 155 12.16 5.97 8.39
N LYS A 156 12.62 7.22 8.62
CA LYS A 156 11.80 8.38 8.92
C LYS A 156 12.17 9.59 8.07
N SER A 157 11.21 10.48 7.82
CA SER A 157 11.42 11.70 7.04
C SER A 157 10.56 12.86 7.55
N LYS A 158 10.96 14.08 7.21
CA LYS A 158 10.15 15.29 7.41
C LYS A 158 9.59 15.85 6.11
N ASP A 159 10.17 15.48 4.98
CA ASP A 159 9.87 16.07 3.66
C ASP A 159 9.48 15.05 2.58
N LEU A 160 9.44 13.73 2.95
CA LEU A 160 9.17 12.62 2.04
C LEU A 160 10.24 12.39 0.96
N MET A 161 11.25 13.26 0.84
CA MET A 161 12.33 13.14 -0.11
C MET A 161 13.61 12.61 0.53
N ASN A 162 13.98 13.17 1.67
CA ASN A 162 15.18 12.82 2.41
C ASN A 162 14.81 11.99 3.64
N TRP A 163 15.45 10.85 3.78
CA TRP A 163 15.11 9.86 4.78
C TRP A 163 16.29 9.57 5.69
N ASP A 164 16.03 9.42 6.97
CA ASP A 164 16.99 8.95 7.96
C ASP A 164 16.74 7.47 8.24
N LEU A 165 17.77 6.66 8.20
CA LEU A 165 17.71 5.26 8.64
C LEU A 165 17.42 5.22 10.15
N VAL A 166 16.39 4.50 10.54
CA VAL A 166 16.05 4.26 11.97
C VAL A 166 16.64 2.93 12.40
N GLU A 167 16.28 1.84 11.70
CA GLU A 167 16.79 0.51 11.99
C GLU A 167 16.67 -0.45 10.80
N GLU A 168 17.49 -1.47 10.79
CA GLU A 168 17.27 -2.72 10.07
C GLU A 168 16.50 -3.64 11.03
N ILE A 169 15.27 -4.04 10.68
CA ILE A 169 14.37 -4.73 11.61
C ILE A 169 14.89 -6.15 11.87
N GLU A 170 15.31 -6.41 13.10
CA GLU A 170 15.87 -7.70 13.50
C GLU A 170 14.84 -8.84 13.31
N GLY A 171 15.32 -10.00 12.83
CA GLY A 171 14.49 -11.20 12.62
C GLY A 171 13.70 -11.20 11.32
N THR A 172 13.99 -10.30 10.36
CA THR A 172 13.29 -10.21 9.07
C THR A 172 14.11 -10.71 7.89
N HIS A 173 15.11 -11.56 8.09
CA HIS A 173 15.87 -12.16 7.00
C HIS A 173 14.99 -12.98 6.05
N GLY A 174 15.08 -12.69 4.76
CA GLY A 174 14.26 -13.29 3.71
C GLY A 174 12.82 -12.76 3.66
N CYS A 175 12.45 -11.82 4.53
CA CYS A 175 11.13 -11.21 4.56
C CYS A 175 11.05 -10.00 3.62
N ILE A 176 9.85 -9.78 3.04
CA ILE A 176 9.57 -8.67 2.13
C ILE A 176 8.17 -8.09 2.39
N ASP A 177 7.85 -6.98 1.75
CA ASP A 177 6.49 -6.44 1.57
C ASP A 177 5.76 -6.22 2.90
N ALA A 178 6.25 -5.30 3.70
CA ALA A 178 5.59 -4.96 4.96
C ALA A 178 4.60 -3.82 4.79
N SER A 179 3.44 -3.91 5.42
CA SER A 179 2.53 -2.80 5.65
C SER A 179 2.27 -2.58 7.14
N ALA A 180 2.09 -1.32 7.55
CA ALA A 180 1.90 -0.96 8.95
C ALA A 180 0.58 -0.22 9.20
N PHE A 181 -0.05 -0.52 10.32
CA PHE A 181 -1.28 0.13 10.74
C PHE A 181 -1.24 0.47 12.24
N GLN A 182 -1.77 1.66 12.60
CA GLN A 182 -1.89 2.03 14.01
C GLN A 182 -3.14 1.42 14.63
N MET A 183 -2.93 0.60 15.66
CA MET A 183 -4.01 -0.03 16.39
C MET A 183 -4.73 0.97 17.32
N PRO A 184 -5.99 0.70 17.72
CA PRO A 184 -6.77 1.60 18.58
C PRO A 184 -6.14 1.88 19.96
N ASP A 185 -5.28 1.01 20.46
CA ASP A 185 -4.53 1.21 21.70
C ASP A 185 -3.30 2.12 21.54
N GLY A 186 -3.05 2.60 20.32
CA GLY A 186 -1.94 3.47 19.97
C GLY A 186 -0.66 2.73 19.58
N THR A 187 -0.61 1.42 19.70
CA THR A 187 0.51 0.62 19.21
C THR A 187 0.46 0.53 17.69
N TRP A 188 1.61 0.25 17.08
CA TRP A 188 1.71 -0.01 15.66
C TRP A 188 1.90 -1.51 15.43
N LYS A 189 1.24 -2.04 14.42
CA LYS A 189 1.39 -3.41 13.97
C LYS A 189 1.75 -3.41 12.51
N MET A 190 2.71 -4.24 12.10
CA MET A 190 3.04 -4.49 10.71
C MET A 190 2.74 -5.94 10.36
N TRP A 191 2.39 -6.16 9.11
CA TRP A 191 2.25 -7.47 8.48
C TRP A 191 3.24 -7.55 7.34
N TYR A 192 3.88 -8.68 7.16
CA TYR A 192 4.91 -8.86 6.14
C TYR A 192 4.97 -10.30 5.64
N LYS A 193 5.44 -10.47 4.40
CA LYS A 193 5.66 -11.79 3.82
C LYS A 193 6.93 -12.43 4.37
N THR A 194 6.82 -13.69 4.76
CA THR A 194 7.94 -14.54 5.17
C THR A 194 8.56 -15.30 3.99
N PRO A 195 9.76 -15.89 4.15
CA PRO A 195 10.40 -16.68 3.09
C PRO A 195 9.54 -17.86 2.59
N ASP A 196 8.67 -18.42 3.42
CA ASP A 196 7.72 -19.48 3.08
C ASP A 196 6.36 -18.98 2.57
N SER A 197 6.32 -17.71 2.14
CA SER A 197 5.15 -17.06 1.50
C SER A 197 3.89 -17.06 2.36
N LYS A 198 4.05 -16.64 3.62
CA LYS A 198 2.98 -16.45 4.60
C LYS A 198 3.02 -15.04 5.16
N THR A 199 1.96 -14.61 5.83
CA THR A 199 1.94 -13.34 6.56
C THR A 199 2.28 -13.53 8.02
N ASN A 200 3.40 -12.96 8.44
CA ASN A 200 3.79 -12.79 9.84
C ASN A 200 3.66 -11.33 10.28
N THR A 201 3.85 -11.09 11.59
CA THR A 201 3.63 -9.77 12.18
C THR A 201 4.79 -9.28 13.03
N GLY A 202 4.87 -7.95 13.14
CA GLY A 202 5.72 -7.24 14.09
C GLY A 202 4.94 -6.12 14.77
N VAL A 203 5.45 -5.63 15.88
CA VAL A 203 4.83 -4.56 16.67
C VAL A 203 5.84 -3.49 17.05
N SER A 204 5.36 -2.25 17.12
CA SER A 204 6.11 -1.11 17.68
C SER A 204 5.20 -0.29 18.59
N LYS A 205 5.74 0.23 19.67
CA LYS A 205 4.97 1.08 20.60
C LYS A 205 5.03 2.56 20.24
N ASP A 206 6.10 2.98 19.62
CA ASP A 206 6.45 4.39 19.50
C ASP A 206 7.18 4.75 18.17
N LEU A 207 7.28 3.79 17.25
CA LEU A 207 8.00 3.94 15.98
C LEU A 207 9.51 4.25 16.14
N THR A 208 10.10 3.81 17.26
CA THR A 208 11.56 3.87 17.47
C THR A 208 12.22 2.52 17.19
N THR A 209 11.50 1.42 17.40
CA THR A 209 11.96 0.06 17.09
C THR A 209 10.78 -0.87 16.87
N TRP A 210 11.00 -1.88 16.04
CA TRP A 210 10.05 -2.94 15.75
C TRP A 210 10.49 -4.26 16.39
N LYS A 211 9.52 -5.05 16.82
CA LYS A 211 9.73 -6.41 17.32
C LYS A 211 8.88 -7.38 16.53
N VAL A 212 9.53 -8.32 15.83
CA VAL A 212 8.82 -9.42 15.17
C VAL A 212 8.18 -10.32 16.22
N THR A 213 6.94 -10.72 15.98
CA THR A 213 6.18 -11.55 16.94
C THR A 213 6.41 -13.04 16.71
N GLY A 214 6.87 -13.42 15.51
CA GLY A 214 6.96 -14.81 15.06
C GLY A 214 5.58 -15.47 14.85
N LYS A 215 4.48 -14.69 14.96
CA LYS A 215 3.13 -15.20 14.77
C LYS A 215 2.75 -15.13 13.30
N CYS A 216 2.42 -16.29 12.72
CA CYS A 216 1.78 -16.39 11.42
C CYS A 216 0.28 -16.11 11.56
N GLU A 217 -0.26 -15.24 10.72
CA GLU A 217 -1.67 -14.86 10.77
C GLU A 217 -2.45 -15.27 9.52
N ILE A 218 -1.79 -15.41 8.36
CA ILE A 218 -2.38 -15.94 7.12
C ILE A 218 -1.39 -16.93 6.51
N ASP A 219 -1.84 -18.16 6.22
CA ASP A 219 -1.01 -19.24 5.67
C ASP A 219 -1.77 -20.27 4.80
N ASP A 220 -2.98 -19.94 4.39
CA ASP A 220 -3.85 -20.82 3.62
C ASP A 220 -3.48 -20.91 2.13
N VAL A 221 -2.83 -19.89 1.58
CA VAL A 221 -2.26 -19.87 0.22
C VAL A 221 -0.87 -19.22 0.23
N PRO A 222 0.05 -19.58 -0.69
CA PRO A 222 1.29 -18.86 -0.88
C PRO A 222 1.01 -17.43 -1.38
N HIS A 223 1.52 -16.41 -0.70
CA HIS A 223 1.21 -15.02 -1.02
C HIS A 223 2.31 -14.04 -0.65
N GLU A 224 2.14 -12.79 -1.08
CA GLU A 224 2.97 -11.63 -0.77
C GLU A 224 2.11 -10.36 -0.63
N GLY A 225 2.73 -9.20 -0.42
CA GLY A 225 2.09 -7.89 -0.46
C GLY A 225 0.91 -7.70 0.49
N PRO A 226 0.97 -8.11 1.79
CA PRO A 226 -0.15 -7.86 2.69
C PRO A 226 -0.32 -6.36 2.88
N ILE A 227 -1.55 -5.86 2.68
CA ILE A 227 -1.92 -4.46 2.96
C ILE A 227 -3.11 -4.42 3.91
N VAL A 228 -2.96 -3.73 5.04
CA VAL A 228 -3.98 -3.70 6.09
C VAL A 228 -4.59 -2.32 6.26
N PHE A 229 -5.91 -2.26 6.25
CA PHE A 229 -6.69 -1.04 6.45
C PHE A 229 -7.96 -1.29 7.26
N TYR A 230 -8.58 -0.23 7.76
CA TYR A 230 -9.85 -0.30 8.49
C TYR A 230 -10.96 0.37 7.69
N TRP A 231 -12.00 -0.40 7.35
CA TRP A 231 -13.13 0.07 6.56
C TRP A 231 -14.41 -0.68 6.91
N LYS A 232 -15.54 0.01 6.92
CA LYS A 232 -16.87 -0.58 7.23
C LYS A 232 -16.90 -1.35 8.56
N ASN A 233 -16.23 -0.81 9.60
CA ASN A 233 -16.14 -1.36 10.94
C ASN A 233 -15.43 -2.73 11.04
N LYS A 234 -14.57 -3.05 10.08
CA LYS A 234 -13.71 -4.23 10.06
C LYS A 234 -12.29 -3.87 9.65
N TYR A 235 -11.35 -4.66 10.08
CA TYR A 235 -10.01 -4.68 9.49
C TYR A 235 -10.05 -5.57 8.25
N TRP A 236 -9.32 -5.14 7.25
CA TRP A 236 -9.14 -5.85 6.00
C TRP A 236 -7.66 -6.08 5.77
N ASN A 237 -7.32 -7.23 5.21
CA ASN A 237 -5.99 -7.53 4.70
C ASN A 237 -6.14 -8.03 3.27
N ILE A 238 -5.53 -7.35 2.32
CA ILE A 238 -5.48 -7.78 0.93
C ILE A 238 -4.08 -8.32 0.68
N ILE A 239 -4.00 -9.51 0.09
CA ILE A 239 -2.75 -10.18 -0.26
C ILE A 239 -2.71 -10.50 -1.75
N ASP A 240 -1.50 -10.58 -2.33
CA ASP A 240 -1.25 -11.02 -3.71
C ASP A 240 -0.90 -12.52 -3.70
N GLU A 241 -1.78 -13.36 -4.25
CA GLU A 241 -1.52 -14.80 -4.31
C GLU A 241 -0.41 -15.12 -5.34
N CYS A 242 0.60 -15.89 -4.93
CA CYS A 242 1.79 -16.21 -5.73
C CYS A 242 1.61 -17.40 -6.69
N ASN A 243 0.45 -18.06 -6.72
CA ASN A 243 0.22 -19.20 -7.60
C ASN A 243 0.13 -18.79 -9.08
N LEU A 244 0.34 -19.76 -9.96
CA LEU A 244 0.22 -19.55 -11.40
C LEU A 244 -1.25 -19.43 -11.82
N GLY A 245 -1.51 -18.59 -12.81
CA GLY A 245 -2.84 -18.34 -13.37
C GLY A 245 -3.41 -17.01 -12.91
N TYR A 246 -4.68 -16.78 -13.20
CA TYR A 246 -5.41 -15.59 -12.79
C TYR A 246 -6.04 -15.81 -11.41
N VAL A 247 -5.23 -15.74 -10.38
CA VAL A 247 -5.64 -15.97 -8.98
C VAL A 247 -6.11 -14.69 -8.29
N GLY A 248 -5.56 -13.53 -8.67
CA GLY A 248 -5.96 -12.20 -8.20
C GLY A 248 -5.50 -11.88 -6.78
N LEU A 249 -6.13 -10.87 -6.19
CA LEU A 249 -5.90 -10.42 -4.84
C LEU A 249 -6.94 -11.02 -3.89
N HIS A 250 -6.49 -11.65 -2.82
CA HIS A 250 -7.37 -12.23 -1.81
C HIS A 250 -7.62 -11.22 -0.69
N CYS A 251 -8.90 -11.01 -0.39
CA CYS A 251 -9.34 -10.12 0.68
C CYS A 251 -9.73 -10.94 1.90
N TYR A 252 -9.14 -10.60 3.04
CA TYR A 252 -9.46 -11.17 4.35
C TYR A 252 -10.08 -10.11 5.24
N GLU A 253 -11.04 -10.50 6.08
CA GLU A 253 -11.65 -9.64 7.08
C GLU A 253 -11.32 -10.08 8.50
N SER A 254 -11.31 -9.12 9.43
CA SER A 254 -11.08 -9.38 10.84
C SER A 254 -11.76 -8.33 11.72
N ASP A 255 -12.23 -8.72 12.89
CA ASP A 255 -12.72 -7.78 13.91
C ASP A 255 -11.60 -7.25 14.82
N ASP A 256 -10.45 -7.92 14.85
CA ASP A 256 -9.35 -7.64 15.80
C ASP A 256 -7.97 -7.46 15.15
N ALA A 257 -7.90 -7.47 13.81
CA ALA A 257 -6.67 -7.40 13.03
C ALA A 257 -5.65 -8.52 13.39
N THR A 258 -6.15 -9.69 13.81
CA THR A 258 -5.32 -10.81 14.28
C THR A 258 -5.86 -12.16 13.81
N ASN A 259 -7.18 -12.32 13.85
CA ASN A 259 -7.88 -13.52 13.39
C ASN A 259 -8.55 -13.20 12.06
N TRP A 260 -7.96 -13.67 10.99
CA TRP A 260 -8.37 -13.36 9.63
C TRP A 260 -9.28 -14.44 9.04
N THR A 261 -10.31 -14.02 8.33
CA THR A 261 -11.20 -14.91 7.59
C THR A 261 -11.24 -14.48 6.13
N TYR A 262 -11.03 -15.41 5.21
CA TYR A 262 -11.17 -15.15 3.78
C TYR A 262 -12.58 -14.63 3.46
N ASN A 263 -12.65 -13.57 2.69
CA ASN A 263 -13.90 -12.91 2.30
C ASN A 263 -14.17 -13.04 0.79
N SER A 264 -13.23 -12.62 -0.04
CA SER A 264 -13.43 -12.55 -1.50
C SER A 264 -12.10 -12.51 -2.23
N THR A 265 -12.15 -12.70 -3.54
CA THR A 265 -11.04 -12.45 -4.46
C THR A 265 -11.44 -11.37 -5.45
N ILE A 266 -10.56 -10.40 -5.68
CA ILE A 266 -10.73 -9.31 -6.62
C ILE A 266 -9.63 -9.34 -7.68
N LEU A 267 -9.81 -8.62 -8.79
CA LEU A 267 -8.83 -8.41 -9.85
C LEU A 267 -8.19 -9.69 -10.43
N ASN A 268 -8.90 -10.79 -10.43
CA ASN A 268 -8.41 -12.10 -10.88
C ASN A 268 -8.53 -12.33 -12.39
N LYS A 269 -8.58 -11.29 -13.20
CA LYS A 269 -8.64 -11.34 -14.66
C LYS A 269 -8.18 -10.02 -15.27
N PRO A 270 -7.76 -10.01 -16.56
CA PRO A 270 -7.43 -8.78 -17.27
C PRO A 270 -8.59 -7.79 -17.32
N GLY A 271 -8.26 -6.50 -17.37
CA GLY A 271 -9.20 -5.42 -17.59
C GLY A 271 -9.31 -4.99 -19.05
N LEU A 272 -10.15 -3.98 -19.29
CA LEU A 272 -10.39 -3.40 -20.62
C LEU A 272 -9.58 -2.14 -20.90
N ARG A 273 -8.86 -1.64 -19.90
CA ARG A 273 -8.05 -0.41 -20.01
C ARG A 273 -6.77 -0.65 -20.79
N PRO A 274 -6.17 0.39 -21.39
CA PRO A 274 -4.82 0.27 -21.94
C PRO A 274 -3.80 -0.19 -20.90
N ASP A 275 -2.94 -1.12 -21.28
CA ASP A 275 -1.89 -1.72 -20.41
C ASP A 275 -2.41 -2.51 -19.21
N ASP A 276 -3.65 -3.01 -19.27
CA ASP A 276 -4.36 -3.74 -18.22
C ASP A 276 -4.64 -5.19 -18.70
N PHE A 277 -3.56 -5.95 -18.98
CA PHE A 277 -3.64 -7.24 -19.65
C PHE A 277 -3.45 -8.44 -18.73
N ASP A 278 -3.27 -8.21 -17.46
CA ASP A 278 -3.07 -9.26 -16.46
C ASP A 278 -4.03 -9.07 -15.26
N GLN A 279 -3.92 -9.94 -14.27
CA GLN A 279 -4.60 -9.78 -12.99
C GLN A 279 -3.99 -8.63 -12.17
N GLY A 280 -4.69 -8.17 -11.14
CA GLY A 280 -4.11 -7.26 -10.15
C GLY A 280 -3.01 -7.93 -9.34
N ARG A 281 -1.99 -7.16 -9.03
CA ARG A 281 -0.83 -7.54 -8.22
C ARG A 281 -0.61 -6.46 -7.19
N HIS A 282 0.00 -6.78 -6.08
CA HIS A 282 0.49 -5.92 -5.02
C HIS A 282 -0.16 -4.51 -5.00
N CYS A 283 -1.19 -4.32 -4.20
CA CYS A 283 -1.95 -3.07 -4.14
C CYS A 283 -1.57 -2.20 -2.94
N ASP A 284 -1.92 -0.92 -3.00
CA ASP A 284 -2.14 -0.08 -1.82
C ASP A 284 -3.63 0.30 -1.76
N VAL A 285 -4.16 0.38 -0.56
CA VAL A 285 -5.54 0.79 -0.33
C VAL A 285 -5.58 2.11 0.44
N VAL A 286 -5.80 3.17 -0.31
CA VAL A 286 -6.19 4.43 0.31
C VAL A 286 -7.70 4.37 0.55
N VAL A 287 -8.18 4.78 1.72
CA VAL A 287 -9.62 4.73 2.07
C VAL A 287 -10.51 5.60 1.14
N ILE A 288 -10.04 5.91 -0.03
CA ILE A 288 -10.71 6.60 -1.14
C ILE A 288 -10.82 5.68 -2.36
N GLY A 289 -10.40 4.42 -2.26
CA GLY A 289 -10.47 3.41 -3.33
C GLY A 289 -9.41 3.57 -4.41
N MET A 290 -8.25 2.97 -4.21
CA MET A 290 -7.22 2.86 -5.24
C MET A 290 -6.66 1.45 -5.28
N GLU A 291 -6.43 0.96 -6.48
CA GLU A 291 -5.73 -0.29 -6.74
C GLU A 291 -4.67 -0.14 -7.81
N VAL A 292 -3.71 -1.02 -7.78
CA VAL A 292 -2.55 -0.95 -8.65
C VAL A 292 -2.27 -2.27 -9.30
N GLU A 293 -1.89 -2.24 -10.55
CA GLU A 293 -1.74 -3.43 -11.32
C GLU A 293 -0.45 -3.51 -12.13
N GLU A 294 0.03 -4.73 -12.25
CA GLU A 294 1.19 -5.08 -13.04
C GLU A 294 0.79 -5.88 -14.29
N ASN A 295 1.31 -5.48 -15.40
CA ASN A 295 1.94 -6.24 -16.47
C ASN A 295 1.25 -6.57 -17.78
N THR A 296 2.07 -6.46 -18.78
CA THR A 296 1.82 -6.80 -20.16
C THR A 296 2.95 -7.62 -20.78
N TRP A 297 2.74 -8.08 -21.98
CA TRP A 297 3.54 -8.85 -22.92
C TRP A 297 5.07 -8.64 -22.96
N ASN A 298 5.58 -7.61 -22.34
CA ASN A 298 6.99 -7.47 -22.04
C ASN A 298 7.14 -7.77 -20.56
N TYR A 299 7.50 -8.97 -20.23
CA TYR A 299 7.75 -9.56 -18.91
C TYR A 299 8.39 -8.62 -17.85
N HIS A 300 8.84 -7.46 -18.25
CA HIS A 300 9.55 -6.52 -17.40
C HIS A 300 8.83 -5.19 -17.18
N ARG A 301 7.85 -4.86 -18.00
CA ARG A 301 7.14 -3.58 -17.90
C ARG A 301 5.94 -3.69 -16.97
N ALA A 302 5.73 -2.65 -16.19
CA ALA A 302 4.58 -2.54 -15.32
C ALA A 302 3.95 -1.14 -15.42
N SER A 303 2.69 -1.05 -15.06
CA SER A 303 1.96 0.21 -14.97
C SER A 303 1.10 0.22 -13.73
N ILE A 304 0.95 1.40 -13.13
CA ILE A 304 0.07 1.59 -12.00
C ILE A 304 -1.32 1.96 -12.51
N GLN A 305 -2.33 1.24 -12.03
CA GLN A 305 -3.74 1.44 -12.32
C GLN A 305 -4.48 1.94 -11.08
N ILE A 306 -5.72 2.37 -11.25
CA ILE A 306 -6.62 2.75 -10.15
C ILE A 306 -7.99 2.12 -10.36
N ALA A 307 -8.57 1.58 -9.30
CA ALA A 307 -9.92 1.08 -9.30
C ALA A 307 -10.62 1.37 -7.96
N GLU A 308 -11.94 1.33 -7.94
CA GLU A 308 -12.74 1.60 -6.76
C GLU A 308 -13.10 0.29 -6.06
N LEU A 309 -12.83 0.22 -4.75
CA LEU A 309 -13.34 -0.85 -3.91
C LEU A 309 -14.78 -0.56 -3.48
N GLU A 310 -15.66 -1.53 -3.63
CA GLU A 310 -17.03 -1.48 -3.17
C GLU A 310 -17.29 -2.58 -2.14
N TYR A 311 -18.25 -2.33 -1.24
CA TYR A 311 -18.69 -3.31 -0.26
C TYR A 311 -20.13 -3.68 -0.58
N VAL A 312 -20.35 -4.87 -1.14
CA VAL A 312 -21.63 -5.36 -1.61
C VAL A 312 -21.95 -6.71 -0.97
N ASP A 313 -23.10 -6.83 -0.31
CA ASP A 313 -23.58 -8.06 0.32
C ASP A 313 -22.54 -8.74 1.24
N GLY A 314 -21.81 -7.93 2.03
CA GLY A 314 -20.82 -8.44 2.97
C GLY A 314 -19.45 -8.77 2.35
N LYS A 315 -19.23 -8.45 1.08
CA LYS A 315 -17.98 -8.75 0.37
C LYS A 315 -17.30 -7.49 -0.19
N ILE A 316 -15.98 -7.48 -0.21
CA ILE A 316 -15.24 -6.55 -1.05
C ILE A 316 -15.36 -7.02 -2.51
N VAL A 317 -15.70 -6.08 -3.37
CA VAL A 317 -15.71 -6.24 -4.82
C VAL A 317 -14.96 -5.09 -5.48
N CYS A 318 -14.35 -5.35 -6.62
CA CYS A 318 -13.69 -4.35 -7.43
C CYS A 318 -14.01 -4.58 -8.91
N ASP A 319 -14.70 -3.62 -9.51
CA ASP A 319 -14.87 -3.57 -10.95
C ASP A 319 -13.86 -2.59 -11.54
N ARG A 320 -12.71 -3.12 -11.97
CA ARG A 320 -11.63 -2.33 -12.56
C ARG A 320 -12.03 -1.61 -13.85
N ASP A 321 -13.09 -2.09 -14.51
CA ASP A 321 -13.60 -1.54 -15.77
C ASP A 321 -14.77 -0.57 -15.58
N LYS A 322 -15.21 -0.32 -14.35
CA LYS A 322 -16.35 0.57 -14.02
C LYS A 322 -16.29 1.93 -14.72
N TYR A 323 -15.08 2.48 -14.86
CA TYR A 323 -14.83 3.76 -15.52
C TYR A 323 -14.05 3.61 -16.82
N ALA A 324 -13.89 2.38 -17.34
CA ALA A 324 -13.19 2.16 -18.58
C ALA A 324 -13.96 2.78 -19.75
N LYS A 325 -13.40 3.78 -20.37
CA LYS A 325 -13.89 4.28 -21.66
C LYS A 325 -13.62 3.18 -22.67
N LYS A 326 -14.65 2.68 -23.37
CA LYS A 326 -14.47 1.75 -24.49
C LYS A 326 -13.49 2.35 -25.48
N VAL A 327 -12.25 1.94 -25.43
CA VAL A 327 -11.29 2.25 -26.47
C VAL A 327 -11.58 1.29 -27.61
N PRO A 328 -11.85 1.76 -28.86
CA PRO A 328 -12.06 0.87 -29.98
C PRO A 328 -10.85 -0.07 -30.13
N SER A 329 -11.13 -1.37 -30.23
CA SER A 329 -10.09 -2.38 -30.46
C SER A 329 -9.16 -1.96 -31.61
N PRO A 330 -7.85 -2.22 -31.54
CA PRO A 330 -6.94 -1.97 -32.65
C PRO A 330 -7.39 -2.59 -33.97
N ILE A 331 -8.20 -3.65 -33.94
CA ILE A 331 -8.80 -4.31 -35.09
C ILE A 331 -9.90 -3.45 -35.72
N GLU A 332 -10.67 -2.69 -34.95
CA GLU A 332 -11.71 -1.79 -35.47
C GLU A 332 -11.15 -0.53 -36.10
N ARG A 333 -9.93 -0.10 -35.73
CA ARG A 333 -9.25 1.07 -36.35
C ARG A 333 -8.73 0.80 -37.75
N LYS A 334 -8.61 -0.46 -38.17
CA LYS A 334 -8.16 -0.84 -39.55
C LYS A 334 -9.30 -0.94 -40.56
N LYS A 335 -10.55 -0.72 -40.16
CA LYS A 335 -11.73 -0.80 -41.05
C LYS A 335 -12.29 0.57 -41.45
N LYS A 336 -11.52 1.64 -41.31
CA LYS A 336 -11.89 2.96 -41.86
C LYS A 336 -10.94 3.40 -42.95
#